data_35d80d5346c34cfe87ef3bc2533034db
#
_entry.id   35d80d5346c34cfe87ef3bc2533034db
#
_cell.length_a   1.000
_cell.length_b   1.000
_cell.length_c   1.000
_cell.angle_alpha   90.00
_cell.angle_beta   90.00
_cell.angle_gamma   90.00
#
_symmetry.space_group_name_H-M   'P 1'
#
loop_
_entity.id
_entity.type
_entity.pdbx_description
1 polymer ?
#
loop_
_entity_poly.entity_id
_entity_poly.type
_entity_poly.pdbx_seq_one_letter_code
_entity_poly.pdbx_strand_id
1 'polypeptide(L)'
;MKVDTFGKTAVAQAGGVLLTGTVRAAGPDVALSAELARWRRPFAVHDPAKVLLDLALTLALGENTCSDIAAVRAEPAVFGKVASDPTLSRTIAALAKDADRVLAAIDRARAAARAQVWAAAGTSAPDHATDATRPLVIDVDATLVTAHSEKQNARPTFTC
;
A
#
# COMPACT_ATOMS: atom_id res chain seq x y z
N MET A 1 -3.17 4.83 27.05
CA MET A 1 -4.03 4.31 25.97
C MET A 1 -5.01 3.34 26.61
N LYS A 2 -6.29 3.69 26.73
CA LYS A 2 -7.33 2.75 27.20
C LYS A 2 -7.71 1.87 26.02
N VAL A 3 -7.46 0.58 26.12
CA VAL A 3 -7.95 -0.41 25.17
C VAL A 3 -9.37 -0.76 25.59
N ASP A 4 -10.35 -0.35 24.81
CA ASP A 4 -11.74 -0.74 25.03
C ASP A 4 -11.97 -2.09 24.34
N THR A 5 -12.39 -3.09 25.08
CA THR A 5 -12.53 -4.48 24.62
C THR A 5 -13.88 -4.78 23.97
N PHE A 6 -14.75 -3.79 23.82
CA PHE A 6 -16.09 -3.96 23.27
C PHE A 6 -16.25 -3.26 21.91
N GLY A 7 -15.85 -3.91 20.82
CA GLY A 7 -16.22 -3.48 19.49
C GLY A 7 -15.29 -3.99 18.38
N LYS A 8 -15.86 -4.31 17.24
CA LYS A 8 -15.11 -4.68 15.99
C LYS A 8 -14.11 -3.60 15.57
N THR A 9 -14.36 -2.34 15.92
CA THR A 9 -13.50 -1.18 15.71
C THR A 9 -12.19 -1.24 16.49
N ALA A 10 -12.19 -1.76 17.72
CA ALA A 10 -10.96 -1.84 18.54
C ALA A 10 -9.93 -2.81 17.95
N VAL A 11 -10.39 -3.92 17.35
CA VAL A 11 -9.49 -4.90 16.68
C VAL A 11 -8.93 -4.34 15.40
N ALA A 12 -9.74 -3.65 14.60
CA ALA A 12 -9.30 -3.00 13.38
C ALA A 12 -8.27 -1.89 13.66
N GLN A 13 -8.45 -1.12 14.74
CA GLN A 13 -7.51 -0.08 15.16
C GLN A 13 -6.17 -0.66 15.64
N ALA A 14 -6.16 -1.79 16.33
CA ALA A 14 -4.93 -2.46 16.76
C ALA A 14 -4.10 -2.92 15.54
N GLY A 15 -4.75 -3.50 14.52
CA GLY A 15 -4.13 -3.85 13.24
C GLY A 15 -3.57 -2.62 12.52
N GLY A 16 -4.32 -1.52 12.50
CA GLY A 16 -3.90 -0.25 11.91
C GLY A 16 -2.66 0.34 12.57
N VAL A 17 -2.56 0.27 13.91
CA VAL A 17 -1.36 0.72 14.65
C VAL A 17 -0.13 -0.10 14.27
N LEU A 18 -0.27 -1.42 14.18
CA LEU A 18 0.83 -2.31 13.77
C LEU A 18 1.27 -2.04 12.33
N LEU A 19 0.32 -1.92 11.40
CA LEU A 19 0.62 -1.59 10.00
C LEU A 19 1.32 -0.24 9.87
N THR A 20 0.84 0.78 10.57
CA THR A 20 1.46 2.11 10.56
C THR A 20 2.86 2.08 11.19
N GLY A 21 3.05 1.28 12.23
CA GLY A 21 4.37 1.03 12.84
C GLY A 21 5.32 0.36 11.86
N THR A 22 4.86 -0.66 11.13
CA THR A 22 5.62 -1.35 10.10
C THR A 22 6.01 -0.42 8.95
N VAL A 23 5.08 0.42 8.48
CA VAL A 23 5.37 1.43 7.45
C VAL A 23 6.50 2.36 7.89
N ARG A 24 6.46 2.87 9.12
CA ARG A 24 7.51 3.76 9.65
C ARG A 24 8.85 3.05 9.80
N ALA A 25 8.86 1.78 10.21
CA ALA A 25 10.08 1.00 10.38
C ALA A 25 10.71 0.58 9.05
N ALA A 26 9.89 0.24 8.06
CA ALA A 26 10.34 -0.22 6.74
C ALA A 26 10.60 0.93 5.76
N GLY A 27 10.14 2.15 6.04
CA GLY A 27 10.39 3.36 5.26
C GLY A 27 9.73 3.45 3.87
N PRO A 28 8.66 2.69 3.54
CA PRO A 28 8.01 2.81 2.23
C PRO A 28 7.36 4.17 2.01
N ASP A 29 6.98 4.88 3.06
CA ASP A 29 6.43 6.23 3.00
C ASP A 29 7.46 7.23 2.48
N VAL A 30 8.69 7.18 2.98
CA VAL A 30 9.80 8.04 2.56
C VAL A 30 10.22 7.70 1.12
N ALA A 31 10.42 6.40 0.84
CA ALA A 31 10.82 5.95 -0.49
C ALA A 31 9.77 6.31 -1.55
N LEU A 32 8.49 6.08 -1.26
CA LEU A 32 7.40 6.37 -2.18
C LEU A 32 7.24 7.88 -2.40
N SER A 33 7.40 8.70 -1.36
CA SER A 33 7.35 10.16 -1.47
C SER A 33 8.46 10.71 -2.37
N ALA A 34 9.67 10.16 -2.26
CA ALA A 34 10.79 10.52 -3.11
C ALA A 34 10.52 10.14 -4.58
N GLU A 35 10.10 8.90 -4.84
CA GLU A 35 9.85 8.38 -6.17
C GLU A 35 8.66 9.06 -6.88
N LEU A 36 7.63 9.45 -6.15
CA LEU A 36 6.45 10.12 -6.68
C LEU A 36 6.52 11.65 -6.65
N ALA A 37 7.63 12.23 -6.23
CA ALA A 37 7.78 13.68 -6.06
C ALA A 37 7.45 14.48 -7.33
N ARG A 38 7.77 13.96 -8.54
CA ARG A 38 7.49 14.61 -9.82
C ARG A 38 5.99 14.81 -10.13
N TRP A 39 5.11 13.99 -9.54
CA TRP A 39 3.66 14.08 -9.70
C TRP A 39 3.00 14.88 -8.58
N ARG A 40 3.77 15.33 -7.62
CA ARG A 40 3.28 16.20 -6.55
C ARG A 40 3.04 17.61 -7.11
N ARG A 41 1.80 18.04 -7.06
CA ARG A 41 1.43 19.41 -7.49
C ARG A 41 2.02 20.44 -6.54
N PRO A 42 2.44 21.62 -7.03
CA PRO A 42 2.79 22.74 -6.17
C PRO A 42 1.64 23.03 -5.18
N PHE A 43 1.99 23.28 -3.94
CA PHE A 43 1.03 23.56 -2.85
C PHE A 43 0.00 22.46 -2.58
N ALA A 44 0.24 21.24 -3.02
CA ALA A 44 -0.61 20.12 -2.68
C ALA A 44 -0.62 19.88 -1.16
N VAL A 45 -1.82 19.82 -0.58
CA VAL A 45 -2.02 19.52 0.85
C VAL A 45 -1.63 18.08 1.18
N HIS A 46 -1.86 17.16 0.22
CA HIS A 46 -1.55 15.75 0.36
C HIS A 46 -0.47 15.35 -0.64
N ASP A 47 0.53 14.63 -0.14
CA ASP A 47 1.51 13.95 -0.97
C ASP A 47 0.86 12.79 -1.71
N PRO A 48 1.07 12.63 -3.04
CA PRO A 48 0.56 11.46 -3.78
C PRO A 48 0.96 10.13 -3.15
N ALA A 49 2.17 10.03 -2.61
CA ALA A 49 2.65 8.85 -1.91
C ALA A 49 1.82 8.54 -0.66
N LYS A 50 1.52 9.56 0.15
CA LYS A 50 0.67 9.41 1.33
C LYS A 50 -0.74 8.96 0.95
N VAL A 51 -1.30 9.51 -0.13
CA VAL A 51 -2.63 9.13 -0.62
C VAL A 51 -2.66 7.66 -1.05
N LEU A 52 -1.65 7.18 -1.79
CA LEU A 52 -1.55 5.77 -2.20
C LEU A 52 -1.29 4.85 -1.01
N LEU A 53 -0.48 5.29 -0.06
CA LEU A 53 -0.19 4.50 1.14
C LEU A 53 -1.42 4.36 2.03
N ASP A 54 -2.21 5.42 2.21
CA ASP A 54 -3.47 5.37 2.95
C ASP A 54 -4.46 4.41 2.29
N LEU A 55 -4.54 4.42 0.95
CA LEU A 55 -5.35 3.44 0.22
C LEU A 55 -4.84 2.00 0.43
N ALA A 56 -3.52 1.78 0.39
CA ALA A 56 -2.93 0.47 0.63
C ALA A 56 -3.22 -0.03 2.06
N LEU A 57 -3.16 0.86 3.05
CA LEU A 57 -3.53 0.55 4.44
C LEU A 57 -5.03 0.23 4.56
N THR A 58 -5.90 0.99 3.87
CA THR A 58 -7.33 0.72 3.81
C THR A 58 -7.61 -0.70 3.30
N LEU A 59 -6.98 -1.07 2.17
CA LEU A 59 -7.11 -2.42 1.60
C LEU A 59 -6.53 -3.50 2.54
N ALA A 60 -5.40 -3.25 3.19
CA ALA A 60 -4.79 -4.19 4.13
C ALA A 60 -5.64 -4.41 5.40
N LEU A 61 -6.51 -3.46 5.73
CA LEU A 61 -7.49 -3.58 6.82
C LEU A 61 -8.76 -4.34 6.41
N GLY A 62 -8.86 -4.80 5.16
CA GLY A 62 -9.96 -5.61 4.65
C GLY A 62 -11.05 -4.83 3.91
N GLU A 63 -10.84 -3.55 3.68
CA GLU A 63 -11.75 -2.71 2.92
C GLU A 63 -11.57 -2.92 1.40
N ASN A 64 -12.61 -2.65 0.62
CA ASN A 64 -12.64 -3.04 -0.80
C ASN A 64 -12.82 -1.89 -1.79
N THR A 65 -13.21 -0.71 -1.32
CA THR A 65 -13.55 0.42 -2.17
C THR A 65 -12.74 1.67 -1.84
N CYS A 66 -12.62 2.58 -2.79
CA CYS A 66 -11.96 3.86 -2.56
C CYS A 66 -12.69 4.74 -1.52
N SER A 67 -14.00 4.56 -1.36
CA SER A 67 -14.79 5.30 -0.35
C SER A 67 -14.48 4.84 1.08
N ASP A 68 -14.01 3.60 1.24
CA ASP A 68 -13.68 3.03 2.55
C ASP A 68 -12.46 3.71 3.20
N ILE A 69 -11.72 4.54 2.46
CA ILE A 69 -10.69 5.41 3.03
C ILE A 69 -11.25 6.32 4.15
N ALA A 70 -12.57 6.47 4.22
CA ALA A 70 -13.24 7.16 5.30
C ALA A 70 -12.97 6.51 6.66
N ALA A 71 -12.82 5.19 6.73
CA ALA A 71 -12.50 4.47 7.97
C ALA A 71 -11.12 4.85 8.50
N VAL A 72 -10.11 4.90 7.62
CA VAL A 72 -8.75 5.33 7.96
C VAL A 72 -8.73 6.83 8.32
N ARG A 73 -9.51 7.66 7.62
CA ARG A 73 -9.64 9.10 7.90
C ARG A 73 -10.30 9.40 9.24
N ALA A 74 -11.15 8.51 9.73
CA ALA A 74 -11.81 8.66 11.03
C ALA A 74 -10.84 8.55 12.22
N GLU A 75 -9.62 8.01 12.01
CA GLU A 75 -8.63 7.74 13.03
C GLU A 75 -7.34 8.55 12.84
N PRO A 76 -7.39 9.90 12.91
CA PRO A 76 -6.24 10.75 12.62
C PRO A 76 -5.10 10.58 13.63
N ALA A 77 -5.38 10.08 14.83
CA ALA A 77 -4.36 9.79 15.84
C ALA A 77 -3.42 8.63 15.39
N VAL A 78 -3.93 7.70 14.56
CA VAL A 78 -3.17 6.55 14.03
C VAL A 78 -2.57 6.88 12.66
N PHE A 79 -3.39 7.37 11.74
CA PHE A 79 -3.04 7.51 10.33
C PHE A 79 -2.64 8.94 9.92
N GLY A 80 -2.80 9.92 10.82
CA GLY A 80 -2.56 11.33 10.51
C GLY A 80 -3.63 11.91 9.59
N LYS A 81 -3.23 12.91 8.79
CA LYS A 81 -4.15 13.57 7.85
C LYS A 81 -4.35 12.73 6.59
N VAL A 82 -5.52 12.18 6.44
CA VAL A 82 -5.93 11.34 5.30
C VAL A 82 -6.75 12.16 4.29
N ALA A 83 -6.55 11.90 3.01
CA ALA A 83 -7.25 12.58 1.92
C ALA A 83 -8.75 12.22 1.89
N SER A 84 -9.57 13.12 1.37
CA SER A 84 -10.99 12.83 1.07
C SER A 84 -11.12 11.96 -0.18
N ASP A 85 -12.23 11.24 -0.32
CA ASP A 85 -12.53 10.39 -1.46
C ASP A 85 -12.39 11.11 -2.82
N PRO A 86 -12.87 12.36 -3.00
CA PRO A 86 -12.63 13.08 -4.24
C PRO A 86 -11.15 13.43 -4.47
N THR A 87 -10.37 13.61 -3.39
CA THR A 87 -8.93 13.86 -3.51
C THR A 87 -8.19 12.57 -3.88
N LEU A 88 -8.54 11.45 -3.28
CA LEU A 88 -8.03 10.13 -3.66
C LEU A 88 -8.30 9.86 -5.15
N SER A 89 -9.57 9.96 -5.59
CA SER A 89 -9.95 9.70 -6.99
C SER A 89 -9.19 10.60 -7.97
N ARG A 90 -9.07 11.91 -7.68
CA ARG A 90 -8.30 12.84 -8.51
C ARG A 90 -6.81 12.50 -8.54
N THR A 91 -6.25 12.05 -7.43
CA THR A 91 -4.83 11.65 -7.36
C THR A 91 -4.60 10.41 -8.21
N ILE A 92 -5.43 9.38 -8.09
CA ILE A 92 -5.34 8.17 -8.90
C ILE A 92 -5.48 8.51 -10.40
N ALA A 93 -6.50 9.32 -10.77
CA ALA A 93 -6.69 9.74 -12.16
C ALA A 93 -5.52 10.56 -12.71
N ALA A 94 -4.85 11.35 -11.88
CA ALA A 94 -3.67 12.10 -12.30
C ALA A 94 -2.46 11.18 -12.51
N LEU A 95 -2.23 10.22 -11.63
CA LEU A 95 -1.16 9.23 -11.73
C LEU A 95 -1.38 8.27 -12.91
N ALA A 96 -2.62 7.88 -13.16
CA ALA A 96 -2.98 6.99 -14.27
C ALA A 96 -2.65 7.56 -15.66
N LYS A 97 -2.51 8.88 -15.80
CA LYS A 97 -2.08 9.49 -17.06
C LYS A 97 -0.64 9.17 -17.46
N ASP A 98 0.17 8.74 -16.52
CA ASP A 98 1.57 8.35 -16.71
C ASP A 98 1.83 6.98 -16.04
N ALA A 99 0.90 6.05 -16.24
CA ALA A 99 0.80 4.80 -15.48
C ALA A 99 2.12 4.01 -15.47
N ASP A 100 2.76 3.80 -16.63
CA ASP A 100 3.97 2.99 -16.73
C ASP A 100 5.10 3.55 -15.85
N ARG A 101 5.28 4.88 -15.85
CA ARG A 101 6.31 5.52 -15.05
C ARG A 101 5.96 5.54 -13.56
N VAL A 102 4.68 5.70 -13.24
CA VAL A 102 4.18 5.64 -11.86
C VAL A 102 4.37 4.25 -11.29
N LEU A 103 4.02 3.20 -12.03
CA LEU A 103 4.21 1.82 -11.61
C LEU A 103 5.68 1.50 -11.39
N ALA A 104 6.56 1.90 -12.33
CA ALA A 104 8.00 1.74 -12.15
C ALA A 104 8.54 2.49 -10.92
N ALA A 105 8.00 3.68 -10.60
CA ALA A 105 8.36 4.42 -9.39
C ALA A 105 7.91 3.70 -8.12
N ILE A 106 6.69 3.17 -8.11
CA ILE A 106 6.16 2.35 -7.00
C ILE A 106 7.03 1.11 -6.79
N ASP A 107 7.43 0.43 -7.86
CA ASP A 107 8.28 -0.76 -7.76
C ASP A 107 9.66 -0.45 -7.20
N ARG A 108 10.27 0.67 -7.58
CA ARG A 108 11.54 1.12 -6.97
C ARG A 108 11.39 1.43 -5.48
N ALA A 109 10.31 2.12 -5.09
CA ALA A 109 10.03 2.40 -3.68
C ALA A 109 9.83 1.12 -2.87
N ARG A 110 9.09 0.14 -3.41
CA ARG A 110 8.90 -1.18 -2.79
C ARG A 110 10.21 -1.94 -2.66
N ALA A 111 11.05 -1.90 -3.69
CA ALA A 111 12.37 -2.54 -3.65
C ALA A 111 13.27 -1.93 -2.58
N ALA A 112 13.28 -0.59 -2.46
CA ALA A 112 14.04 0.11 -1.43
C ALA A 112 13.56 -0.23 -0.01
N ALA A 113 12.24 -0.23 0.22
CA ALA A 113 11.66 -0.61 1.50
C ALA A 113 11.98 -2.07 1.86
N ARG A 114 11.87 -3.00 0.89
CA ARG A 114 12.24 -4.40 1.09
C ARG A 114 13.71 -4.56 1.45
N ALA A 115 14.61 -3.87 0.75
CA ALA A 115 16.05 -3.92 1.03
C ALA A 115 16.34 -3.44 2.46
N GLN A 116 15.66 -2.39 2.93
CA GLN A 116 15.80 -1.91 4.30
C GLN A 116 15.33 -2.96 5.33
N VAL A 117 14.20 -3.60 5.09
CA VAL A 117 13.67 -4.66 5.97
C VAL A 117 14.62 -5.86 6.01
N TRP A 118 15.13 -6.29 4.86
CA TRP A 118 16.07 -7.42 4.79
C TRP A 118 17.40 -7.10 5.47
N ALA A 119 17.91 -5.88 5.27
CA ALA A 119 19.10 -5.43 5.99
C ALA A 119 18.91 -5.44 7.52
N ALA A 120 17.73 -4.99 7.98
CA ALA A 120 17.40 -5.01 9.41
C ALA A 120 17.19 -6.45 9.96
N ALA A 121 16.70 -7.38 9.13
CA ALA A 121 16.53 -8.78 9.51
C ALA A 121 17.87 -9.55 9.62
N GLY A 122 18.93 -9.07 9.00
CA GLY A 122 20.27 -9.65 9.07
C GLY A 122 20.28 -11.14 8.72
N THR A 123 20.67 -12.00 9.64
CA THR A 123 20.73 -13.46 9.45
C THR A 123 19.35 -14.10 9.28
N SER A 124 18.26 -13.40 9.59
CA SER A 124 16.89 -13.84 9.37
C SER A 124 16.31 -13.35 8.05
N ALA A 125 17.08 -12.62 7.25
CA ALA A 125 16.63 -12.16 5.94
C ALA A 125 16.45 -13.33 4.97
N PRO A 126 15.45 -13.30 4.09
CA PRO A 126 15.22 -14.38 3.12
C PRO A 126 16.39 -14.63 2.17
N ASP A 127 17.17 -13.57 1.89
CA ASP A 127 18.36 -13.63 1.02
C ASP A 127 19.67 -13.90 1.79
N HIS A 128 19.60 -14.14 3.11
CA HIS A 128 20.80 -14.40 3.91
C HIS A 128 21.52 -15.65 3.44
N ALA A 129 22.82 -15.49 3.16
CA ALA A 129 23.70 -16.57 2.69
C ALA A 129 23.18 -17.30 1.43
N THR A 130 22.45 -16.62 0.57
CA THR A 130 22.08 -17.14 -0.76
C THR A 130 23.30 -17.06 -1.69
N ASP A 131 23.52 -18.15 -2.42
CA ASP A 131 24.57 -18.25 -3.45
C ASP A 131 24.13 -19.23 -4.56
N ALA A 132 25.01 -19.53 -5.51
CA ALA A 132 24.69 -20.45 -6.60
C ALA A 132 24.33 -21.88 -6.14
N THR A 133 24.74 -22.28 -4.93
CA THR A 133 24.44 -23.60 -4.35
C THR A 133 23.21 -23.58 -3.44
N ARG A 134 22.87 -22.39 -2.95
CA ARG A 134 21.71 -22.13 -2.09
C ARG A 134 20.93 -20.93 -2.61
N PRO A 135 20.23 -21.06 -3.74
CA PRO A 135 19.49 -19.97 -4.35
C PRO A 135 18.30 -19.56 -3.47
N LEU A 136 17.90 -18.28 -3.57
CA LEU A 136 16.61 -17.84 -3.05
C LEU A 136 15.50 -18.52 -3.85
N VAL A 137 14.71 -19.32 -3.17
CA VAL A 137 13.54 -19.98 -3.78
C VAL A 137 12.32 -19.07 -3.58
N ILE A 138 11.68 -18.70 -4.68
CA ILE A 138 10.42 -17.93 -4.68
C ILE A 138 9.32 -18.89 -5.13
N ASP A 139 8.42 -19.22 -4.21
CA ASP A 139 7.23 -19.97 -4.53
C ASP A 139 6.13 -18.99 -4.98
N VAL A 140 5.49 -19.28 -6.11
CA VAL A 140 4.47 -18.43 -6.71
C VAL A 140 3.18 -19.22 -6.76
N ASP A 141 2.22 -18.80 -5.96
CA ASP A 141 0.85 -19.33 -6.01
C ASP A 141 -0.07 -18.38 -6.76
N ALA A 142 -0.95 -18.94 -7.59
CA ALA A 142 -1.93 -18.18 -8.35
C ALA A 142 -3.26 -18.17 -7.61
N THR A 143 -3.69 -16.99 -7.18
CA THR A 143 -5.03 -16.81 -6.61
C THR A 143 -5.99 -16.33 -7.68
N LEU A 144 -7.06 -17.10 -7.91
CA LEU A 144 -8.13 -16.69 -8.82
C LEU A 144 -8.99 -15.64 -8.13
N VAL A 145 -8.95 -14.41 -8.68
CA VAL A 145 -9.83 -13.33 -8.25
C VAL A 145 -10.99 -13.22 -9.23
N THR A 146 -12.19 -13.56 -8.77
CA THR A 146 -13.41 -13.39 -9.58
C THR A 146 -13.81 -11.92 -9.50
N ALA A 147 -13.77 -11.24 -10.65
CA ALA A 147 -14.25 -9.87 -10.79
C ALA A 147 -15.43 -9.86 -11.78
N HIS A 148 -16.58 -9.36 -11.33
CA HIS A 148 -17.72 -9.11 -12.21
C HIS A 148 -17.66 -7.68 -12.74
N SER A 149 -17.92 -7.51 -14.03
CA SER A 149 -17.98 -6.20 -14.66
C SER A 149 -19.06 -6.18 -15.74
N GLU A 150 -19.94 -5.20 -15.64
CA GLU A 150 -20.97 -4.91 -16.67
C GLU A 150 -20.49 -3.87 -17.69
N LYS A 151 -19.21 -3.51 -17.66
CA LYS A 151 -18.65 -2.57 -18.63
C LYS A 151 -18.69 -3.15 -20.03
N GLN A 152 -18.89 -2.28 -21.01
CA GLN A 152 -18.83 -2.63 -22.43
C GLN A 152 -17.48 -3.31 -22.74
N ASN A 153 -17.53 -4.46 -23.41
CA ASN A 153 -16.37 -5.32 -23.72
C ASN A 153 -15.76 -6.09 -22.53
N ALA A 154 -16.43 -6.19 -21.38
CA ALA A 154 -16.01 -7.13 -20.35
C ALA A 154 -16.08 -8.55 -20.92
N ARG A 155 -14.98 -9.32 -20.77
CA ARG A 155 -14.88 -10.72 -21.23
C ARG A 155 -14.25 -11.57 -20.14
N PRO A 156 -14.60 -12.85 -20.05
CA PRO A 156 -13.86 -13.79 -19.21
C PRO A 156 -12.37 -13.80 -19.63
N THR A 157 -11.49 -13.72 -18.64
CA THR A 157 -10.04 -13.78 -18.87
C THR A 157 -9.49 -15.19 -18.85
N PHE A 158 -10.28 -16.14 -18.32
CA PHE A 158 -9.96 -17.55 -18.32
C PHE A 158 -11.14 -18.34 -18.93
N THR A 159 -10.87 -19.07 -19.97
CA THR A 159 -11.74 -20.15 -20.47
C THR A 159 -11.17 -21.46 -19.94
N CYS A 160 -12.00 -22.21 -19.20
CA CYS A 160 -11.70 -23.60 -18.87
C CYS A 160 -11.74 -24.47 -20.12
#